data_920adb495a81a71c6e0b7d84e90395ce
#
_entry.id   920adb495a81a71c6e0b7d84e90395ce
#
_cell.length_a   1.000
_cell.length_b   1.000
_cell.length_c   1.000
_cell.angle_alpha   90.00
_cell.angle_beta   90.00
_cell.angle_gamma   90.00
#
_symmetry.space_group_name_H-M   'P 1'
#
loop_
_entity.id
_entity.type
_entity.pdbx_description
1 polymer ?
#
loop_
_entity_poly.entity_id
_entity_poly.type
_entity_poly.pdbx_seq_one_letter_code
_entity_poly.pdbx_strand_id
1 'polypeptide(L)'
;PRWVFVSEKMPAKYQYNNSVPAFRQFSDNNPEVFSDHRIRNLTARIEQYRNLVINLREDMQEPMAVFKSPQMTKSENPIQVSKLIRDWLGVSDNLDFSAWKICLEQKGIFVFLTSKYKGWSHIARELFRGFAIYHSKLPIIVINDSDFKKAHSFTLFHELGHILRKESSIDVWEYQNIAIEKWCDELAGNVLMPANQLQNFVLSNISLNDVKAIANTFKVSPYACLVRLRQLQKISQQIYQSIEAELKDEFEQLQMKLRESKGGPARNRAAEVITQYGHIYTKTLFQAYDNKEIGLHKLTRLFELKQPAHVFEIKGML
;
A
#
# COMPACT_ATOMS: atom_id res chain seq x y z
N PRO A 1 23.14 22.64 1.20
CA PRO A 1 24.24 23.60 1.14
C PRO A 1 24.08 24.48 -0.09
N ARG A 2 24.48 25.76 -0.03
CA ARG A 2 24.33 26.75 -1.11
C ARG A 2 24.94 26.32 -2.46
N TRP A 3 25.99 25.52 -2.44
CA TRP A 3 26.68 25.05 -3.65
C TRP A 3 25.84 24.06 -4.50
N VAL A 4 24.85 23.41 -3.92
CA VAL A 4 23.93 22.50 -4.67
C VAL A 4 23.14 23.26 -5.73
N PHE A 5 22.92 24.56 -5.55
CA PHE A 5 22.18 25.40 -6.50
C PHE A 5 23.05 26.05 -7.58
N VAL A 6 24.36 25.88 -7.51
CA VAL A 6 25.35 26.53 -8.42
C VAL A 6 26.09 25.51 -9.28
N SER A 7 25.95 24.22 -8.99
CA SER A 7 26.62 23.15 -9.72
C SER A 7 25.78 22.68 -10.91
N GLU A 8 26.36 22.73 -12.11
CA GLU A 8 25.73 22.20 -13.34
C GLU A 8 25.49 20.66 -13.31
N LYS A 9 26.15 19.95 -12.41
CA LYS A 9 25.96 18.51 -12.19
C LYS A 9 25.71 18.22 -10.72
N MET A 10 24.56 17.59 -10.44
CA MET A 10 24.23 17.13 -9.10
C MET A 10 25.23 16.04 -8.66
N PRO A 11 25.85 16.12 -7.47
CA PRO A 11 26.74 15.07 -6.97
C PRO A 11 26.05 13.71 -6.95
N ALA A 12 26.80 12.63 -7.21
CA ALA A 12 26.26 11.26 -7.36
C ALA A 12 25.36 10.83 -6.19
N LYS A 13 25.65 11.24 -4.96
CA LYS A 13 24.82 10.95 -3.77
C LYS A 13 23.46 11.66 -3.76
N TYR A 14 23.23 12.62 -4.61
CA TYR A 14 21.96 13.34 -4.79
C TYR A 14 21.31 13.06 -6.14
N GLN A 15 21.95 12.23 -7.00
CA GLN A 15 21.35 11.79 -8.25
C GLN A 15 20.24 10.78 -7.90
N TYR A 16 19.00 11.16 -8.22
CA TYR A 16 17.86 10.26 -8.09
C TYR A 16 17.91 9.25 -9.23
N ASN A 17 17.87 7.97 -8.91
CA ASN A 17 17.41 6.99 -9.89
C ASN A 17 15.96 7.34 -10.22
N ASN A 18 15.70 7.75 -11.44
CA ASN A 18 14.35 8.01 -11.96
C ASN A 18 13.62 6.68 -12.19
N SER A 19 13.43 5.88 -11.12
CA SER A 19 12.55 4.74 -11.18
C SER A 19 11.12 5.26 -11.21
N VAL A 20 10.40 4.97 -12.28
CA VAL A 20 8.98 5.35 -12.40
C VAL A 20 8.13 4.24 -11.78
N PRO A 21 7.14 4.59 -10.93
CA PRO A 21 6.33 3.59 -10.25
C PRO A 21 5.35 2.86 -11.17
N ALA A 22 5.01 1.60 -10.85
CA ALA A 22 3.87 0.88 -11.40
C ALA A 22 2.59 1.33 -10.71
N PHE A 23 1.60 1.82 -11.46
CA PHE A 23 0.35 2.34 -10.88
C PHE A 23 -0.84 1.44 -11.19
N ARG A 24 -1.64 1.16 -10.18
CA ARG A 24 -2.95 0.55 -10.36
C ARG A 24 -4.01 1.61 -10.62
N GLN A 25 -4.66 1.56 -11.79
CA GLN A 25 -5.68 2.52 -12.23
C GLN A 25 -7.10 1.96 -12.16
N PHE A 26 -8.09 2.86 -12.09
CA PHE A 26 -9.53 2.52 -12.11
C PHE A 26 -10.09 2.28 -13.50
N SER A 27 -9.43 2.80 -14.54
CA SER A 27 -9.90 2.69 -15.94
C SER A 27 -8.74 2.57 -16.88
N ASP A 28 -8.98 1.81 -17.94
CA ASP A 28 -8.07 1.61 -19.04
C ASP A 28 -7.57 2.94 -19.62
N ASN A 29 -6.25 3.05 -19.78
CA ASN A 29 -5.60 4.01 -20.68
C ASN A 29 -5.70 5.50 -20.34
N ASN A 30 -5.30 5.95 -19.13
CA ASN A 30 -5.05 7.37 -18.95
C ASN A 30 -3.55 7.68 -18.74
N PRO A 31 -2.77 7.96 -19.80
CA PRO A 31 -1.37 8.36 -19.68
C PRO A 31 -1.19 9.72 -18.99
N GLU A 32 -2.27 10.48 -18.81
CA GLU A 32 -2.26 11.78 -18.12
C GLU A 32 -1.98 11.67 -16.61
N VAL A 33 -2.21 10.50 -15.99
CA VAL A 33 -1.94 10.32 -14.55
C VAL A 33 -0.48 10.61 -14.20
N PHE A 34 0.45 10.30 -15.08
CA PHE A 34 1.88 10.54 -14.86
C PHE A 34 2.32 11.95 -15.20
N SER A 35 1.57 12.63 -16.01
CA SER A 35 1.75 14.06 -16.22
C SER A 35 1.26 14.87 -15.01
N ASP A 36 0.44 14.25 -14.13
CA ASP A 36 -0.07 14.92 -12.93
C ASP A 36 1.07 15.27 -11.97
N HIS A 37 1.29 16.56 -11.80
CA HIS A 37 2.34 17.10 -10.95
C HIS A 37 2.22 16.63 -9.49
N ARG A 38 1.00 16.32 -9.02
CA ARG A 38 0.74 15.86 -7.62
C ARG A 38 1.35 14.47 -7.40
N ILE A 39 1.20 13.58 -8.38
CA ILE A 39 1.75 12.23 -8.34
C ILE A 39 3.26 12.26 -8.40
N ARG A 40 3.84 13.07 -9.31
CA ARG A 40 5.30 13.26 -9.38
C ARG A 40 5.87 13.83 -8.08
N ASN A 41 5.21 14.81 -7.49
CA ASN A 41 5.62 15.39 -6.21
C ASN A 41 5.51 14.37 -5.07
N LEU A 42 4.43 13.56 -5.05
CA LEU A 42 4.25 12.48 -4.08
C LEU A 42 5.38 11.47 -4.16
N THR A 43 5.67 10.96 -5.37
CA THR A 43 6.75 9.99 -5.63
C THR A 43 8.10 10.54 -5.19
N ALA A 44 8.46 11.75 -5.63
CA ALA A 44 9.73 12.38 -5.28
C ALA A 44 9.89 12.53 -3.76
N ARG A 45 8.82 12.88 -3.06
CA ARG A 45 8.85 13.08 -1.60
C ARG A 45 8.96 11.76 -0.84
N ILE A 46 8.29 10.71 -1.29
CA ILE A 46 8.40 9.38 -0.69
C ILE A 46 9.81 8.81 -0.89
N GLU A 47 10.41 9.02 -2.06
CA GLU A 47 11.81 8.68 -2.31
C GLU A 47 12.76 9.44 -1.37
N GLN A 48 12.49 10.71 -1.08
CA GLN A 48 13.26 11.46 -0.08
C GLN A 48 13.15 10.83 1.31
N TYR A 49 11.95 10.40 1.73
CA TYR A 49 11.76 9.73 3.02
C TYR A 49 12.50 8.39 3.07
N ARG A 50 12.43 7.60 1.99
CA ARG A 50 13.19 6.36 1.88
C ARG A 50 14.70 6.59 2.02
N ASN A 51 15.24 7.55 1.26
CA ASN A 51 16.65 7.88 1.29
C ASN A 51 17.08 8.42 2.67
N LEU A 52 16.22 9.19 3.33
CA LEU A 52 16.46 9.65 4.70
C LEU A 52 16.57 8.46 5.67
N VAL A 53 15.67 7.47 5.57
CA VAL A 53 15.73 6.25 6.40
C VAL A 53 17.06 5.52 6.19
N ILE A 54 17.47 5.33 4.93
CA ILE A 54 18.72 4.63 4.59
C ILE A 54 19.92 5.37 5.16
N ASN A 55 20.00 6.68 4.94
CA ASN A 55 21.13 7.51 5.42
C ASN A 55 21.21 7.53 6.95
N LEU A 56 20.07 7.73 7.65
CA LEU A 56 20.06 7.71 9.11
C LEU A 56 20.49 6.34 9.68
N ARG A 57 20.08 5.25 9.03
CA ARG A 57 20.50 3.91 9.42
C ARG A 57 22.00 3.69 9.19
N GLU A 58 22.55 4.23 8.11
CA GLU A 58 23.99 4.19 7.84
C GLU A 58 24.77 5.03 8.85
N ASP A 59 24.30 6.24 9.19
CA ASP A 59 24.89 7.12 10.20
C ASP A 59 24.91 6.44 11.58
N MET A 60 23.84 5.72 11.94
CA MET A 60 23.73 4.96 13.18
C MET A 60 24.49 3.62 13.17
N GLN A 61 25.22 3.29 12.09
CA GLN A 61 25.93 2.03 11.90
C GLN A 61 25.02 0.77 11.87
N GLU A 62 23.74 0.95 11.51
CA GLU A 62 22.74 -0.09 11.34
C GLU A 62 22.19 -0.11 9.89
N PRO A 63 23.03 -0.34 8.88
CA PRO A 63 22.61 -0.18 7.50
C PRO A 63 21.44 -1.10 7.14
N MET A 64 20.54 -0.60 6.30
CA MET A 64 19.44 -1.40 5.79
C MET A 64 19.97 -2.58 4.96
N ALA A 65 19.52 -3.78 5.30
CA ALA A 65 19.82 -4.98 4.53
C ALA A 65 19.24 -4.93 3.11
N VAL A 66 19.83 -5.68 2.21
CA VAL A 66 19.24 -5.92 0.88
C VAL A 66 17.90 -6.65 1.06
N PHE A 67 16.87 -6.19 0.37
CA PHE A 67 15.55 -6.80 0.40
C PHE A 67 15.60 -8.24 -0.11
N LYS A 68 15.12 -9.17 0.69
CA LYS A 68 15.08 -10.60 0.37
C LYS A 68 13.63 -11.02 0.16
N SER A 69 13.22 -11.13 -1.10
CA SER A 69 11.94 -11.73 -1.46
C SER A 69 11.95 -13.25 -1.24
N PRO A 70 10.77 -13.89 -1.10
CA PRO A 70 10.69 -15.34 -1.26
C PRO A 70 11.30 -15.74 -2.61
N GLN A 71 11.96 -16.91 -2.65
CA GLN A 71 12.52 -17.43 -3.89
C GLN A 71 11.38 -17.87 -4.80
N MET A 72 11.23 -17.21 -5.91
CA MET A 72 10.22 -17.50 -6.93
C MET A 72 10.75 -17.23 -8.34
N THR A 73 10.20 -17.90 -9.32
CA THR A 73 10.42 -17.60 -10.73
C THR A 73 9.31 -16.67 -11.26
N LYS A 74 9.60 -15.88 -12.29
CA LYS A 74 8.59 -14.98 -12.91
C LYS A 74 7.41 -15.72 -13.55
N SER A 75 7.57 -17.01 -13.84
CA SER A 75 6.54 -17.86 -14.45
C SER A 75 5.73 -18.67 -13.44
N GLU A 76 6.01 -18.55 -12.13
CA GLU A 76 5.28 -19.30 -11.11
C GLU A 76 3.81 -18.91 -11.02
N ASN A 77 3.00 -19.93 -10.73
CA ASN A 77 1.56 -19.75 -10.54
C ASN A 77 1.27 -18.90 -9.30
N PRO A 78 0.40 -17.88 -9.38
CA PRO A 78 0.02 -17.01 -8.25
C PRO A 78 -0.45 -17.79 -7.01
N ILE A 79 -1.07 -18.95 -7.18
CA ILE A 79 -1.52 -19.80 -6.07
C ILE A 79 -0.32 -20.33 -5.26
N GLN A 80 0.75 -20.77 -5.94
CA GLN A 80 1.95 -21.27 -5.28
C GLN A 80 2.70 -20.13 -4.60
N VAL A 81 2.86 -19.01 -5.32
CA VAL A 81 3.52 -17.81 -4.77
C VAL A 81 2.77 -17.26 -3.55
N SER A 82 1.44 -17.31 -3.54
CA SER A 82 0.66 -16.85 -2.38
C SER A 82 0.94 -17.65 -1.11
N LYS A 83 1.16 -18.96 -1.22
CA LYS A 83 1.58 -19.79 -0.09
C LYS A 83 2.99 -19.40 0.39
N LEU A 84 3.94 -19.25 -0.56
CA LEU A 84 5.30 -18.80 -0.23
C LEU A 84 5.31 -17.44 0.48
N ILE A 85 4.42 -16.52 0.07
CA ILE A 85 4.28 -15.21 0.73
C ILE A 85 3.77 -15.38 2.16
N ARG A 86 2.72 -16.16 2.39
CA ARG A 86 2.18 -16.37 3.75
C ARG A 86 3.22 -17.04 4.65
N ASP A 87 3.94 -18.03 4.15
CA ASP A 87 5.03 -18.70 4.87
C ASP A 87 6.19 -17.74 5.15
N TRP A 88 6.58 -16.94 4.15
CA TRP A 88 7.61 -15.92 4.28
C TRP A 88 7.25 -14.85 5.32
N LEU A 89 5.97 -14.45 5.37
CA LEU A 89 5.47 -13.52 6.38
C LEU A 89 5.27 -14.19 7.76
N GLY A 90 5.22 -15.52 7.83
CA GLY A 90 4.94 -16.27 9.06
C GLY A 90 3.47 -16.14 9.51
N VAL A 91 2.53 -16.07 8.56
CA VAL A 91 1.12 -15.78 8.84
C VAL A 91 0.21 -16.91 8.39
N SER A 92 -0.50 -17.53 9.35
CA SER A 92 -1.58 -18.51 9.11
C SER A 92 -2.96 -17.87 9.06
N ASP A 93 -3.17 -16.79 9.82
CA ASP A 93 -4.49 -16.17 10.06
C ASP A 93 -4.85 -15.13 9.01
N ASN A 94 -6.11 -14.69 9.05
CA ASN A 94 -6.59 -13.59 8.23
C ASN A 94 -6.40 -12.27 8.98
N LEU A 95 -5.46 -11.47 8.54
CA LEU A 95 -5.09 -10.21 9.15
C LEU A 95 -5.85 -9.04 8.52
N ASP A 96 -6.01 -7.95 9.28
CA ASP A 96 -6.44 -6.68 8.73
C ASP A 96 -5.28 -5.96 8.02
N PHE A 97 -5.62 -4.84 7.35
CA PHE A 97 -4.62 -4.06 6.61
C PHE A 97 -3.46 -3.59 7.49
N SER A 98 -3.73 -3.17 8.72
CA SER A 98 -2.68 -2.64 9.61
C SER A 98 -1.68 -3.72 9.99
N ALA A 99 -2.18 -4.91 10.30
CA ALA A 99 -1.33 -6.05 10.62
C ALA A 99 -0.55 -6.55 9.38
N TRP A 100 -1.17 -6.64 8.20
CA TRP A 100 -0.47 -6.95 6.95
C TRP A 100 0.64 -5.94 6.63
N LYS A 101 0.36 -4.65 6.81
CA LYS A 101 1.35 -3.58 6.64
C LYS A 101 2.56 -3.81 7.54
N ILE A 102 2.35 -4.08 8.83
CA ILE A 102 3.43 -4.36 9.78
C ILE A 102 4.26 -5.58 9.34
N CYS A 103 3.61 -6.66 8.91
CA CYS A 103 4.32 -7.85 8.43
C CYS A 103 5.24 -7.54 7.24
N LEU A 104 4.78 -6.74 6.28
CA LEU A 104 5.60 -6.34 5.13
C LEU A 104 6.72 -5.37 5.53
N GLU A 105 6.47 -4.45 6.44
CA GLU A 105 7.50 -3.55 6.98
C GLU A 105 8.60 -4.33 7.72
N GLN A 106 8.26 -5.37 8.46
CA GLN A 106 9.25 -6.26 9.10
C GLN A 106 10.14 -7.01 8.09
N LYS A 107 9.66 -7.18 6.85
CA LYS A 107 10.46 -7.73 5.74
C LYS A 107 11.26 -6.67 4.97
N GLY A 108 11.25 -5.43 5.42
CA GLY A 108 12.03 -4.35 4.82
C GLY A 108 11.36 -3.69 3.62
N ILE A 109 10.04 -3.69 3.55
CA ILE A 109 9.26 -2.94 2.55
C ILE A 109 8.72 -1.67 3.19
N PHE A 110 8.99 -0.52 2.59
CA PHE A 110 8.47 0.76 3.06
C PHE A 110 7.03 0.95 2.53
N VAL A 111 6.05 0.87 3.43
CA VAL A 111 4.63 1.02 3.07
C VAL A 111 4.12 2.37 3.51
N PHE A 112 3.85 3.25 2.55
CA PHE A 112 3.35 4.61 2.77
C PHE A 112 1.86 4.71 2.39
N LEU A 113 1.06 5.39 3.22
CA LEU A 113 -0.31 5.77 2.89
C LEU A 113 -0.38 7.26 2.55
N THR A 114 -1.13 7.60 1.52
CA THR A 114 -1.47 9.01 1.28
C THR A 114 -2.41 9.51 2.38
N SER A 115 -2.65 10.82 2.43
CA SER A 115 -3.58 11.37 3.42
C SER A 115 -5.00 11.44 2.85
N LYS A 116 -5.98 11.00 3.62
CA LYS A 116 -7.41 11.26 3.34
C LYS A 116 -7.81 12.72 3.59
N TYR A 117 -6.97 13.47 4.32
CA TYR A 117 -7.20 14.89 4.59
C TYR A 117 -6.50 15.75 3.56
N LYS A 118 -7.07 16.95 3.29
CA LYS A 118 -6.44 17.92 2.38
C LYS A 118 -4.99 18.20 2.80
N GLY A 119 -4.09 18.17 1.83
CA GLY A 119 -2.67 18.36 2.00
C GLY A 119 -1.90 17.86 0.78
N TRP A 120 -0.58 17.90 0.84
CA TRP A 120 0.29 17.55 -0.28
C TRP A 120 0.18 16.07 -0.72
N SER A 121 -0.14 15.17 0.20
CA SER A 121 -0.29 13.74 -0.08
C SER A 121 -1.76 13.32 -0.30
N HIS A 122 -2.71 14.27 -0.33
CA HIS A 122 -4.09 13.95 -0.63
C HIS A 122 -4.28 13.89 -2.14
N ILE A 123 -4.55 12.69 -2.65
CA ILE A 123 -4.80 12.42 -4.07
C ILE A 123 -6.19 11.78 -4.20
N ALA A 124 -6.96 12.22 -5.19
CA ALA A 124 -8.26 11.63 -5.46
C ALA A 124 -8.10 10.15 -5.86
N ARG A 125 -9.00 9.29 -5.35
CA ARG A 125 -8.91 7.83 -5.56
C ARG A 125 -9.02 7.41 -7.03
N GLU A 126 -9.66 8.25 -7.85
CA GLU A 126 -9.87 8.05 -9.26
C GLU A 126 -8.55 8.09 -10.06
N LEU A 127 -7.51 8.73 -9.51
CA LEU A 127 -6.20 8.84 -10.16
C LEU A 127 -5.37 7.58 -9.98
N PHE A 128 -5.34 7.01 -8.78
CA PHE A 128 -4.67 5.74 -8.52
C PHE A 128 -5.17 5.12 -7.21
N ARG A 129 -5.01 3.80 -7.05
CA ARG A 129 -5.27 3.08 -5.79
C ARG A 129 -4.00 2.80 -5.01
N GLY A 130 -2.94 2.47 -5.71
CA GLY A 130 -1.61 2.22 -5.18
C GLY A 130 -0.57 2.22 -6.29
N PHE A 131 0.69 2.17 -5.89
CA PHE A 131 1.81 1.91 -6.77
C PHE A 131 3.00 1.36 -6.01
N ALA A 132 3.90 0.67 -6.73
CA ALA A 132 5.12 0.12 -6.20
C ALA A 132 6.35 0.66 -6.91
N ILE A 133 7.45 0.83 -6.15
CA ILE A 133 8.76 1.15 -6.67
C ILE A 133 9.74 0.10 -6.16
N TYR A 134 10.31 -0.68 -7.08
CA TYR A 134 11.30 -1.67 -6.73
C TYR A 134 12.66 -1.02 -6.45
N HIS A 135 13.24 -1.38 -5.31
CA HIS A 135 14.63 -1.10 -4.96
C HIS A 135 15.26 -2.33 -4.33
N SER A 136 16.56 -2.51 -4.53
CA SER A 136 17.30 -3.60 -3.89
C SER A 136 17.38 -3.46 -2.36
N LYS A 137 17.28 -2.24 -1.83
CA LYS A 137 17.13 -1.94 -0.40
C LYS A 137 15.87 -1.12 -0.22
N LEU A 138 15.04 -1.50 0.72
CA LEU A 138 13.83 -0.77 1.13
C LEU A 138 12.91 -0.41 -0.06
N PRO A 139 12.36 -1.40 -0.80
CA PRO A 139 11.36 -1.14 -1.84
C PRO A 139 10.13 -0.46 -1.25
N ILE A 140 9.41 0.28 -2.08
CA ILE A 140 8.31 1.15 -1.66
C ILE A 140 6.98 0.59 -2.17
N ILE A 141 5.98 0.59 -1.31
CA ILE A 141 4.56 0.46 -1.69
C ILE A 141 3.81 1.70 -1.19
N VAL A 142 3.04 2.32 -2.07
CA VAL A 142 2.18 3.46 -1.75
C VAL A 142 0.73 3.05 -1.90
N ILE A 143 -0.08 3.31 -0.88
CA ILE A 143 -1.52 3.05 -0.87
C ILE A 143 -2.26 4.38 -0.78
N ASN A 144 -3.29 4.57 -1.60
CA ASN A 144 -4.12 5.75 -1.55
C ASN A 144 -5.18 5.62 -0.44
N ASP A 145 -5.04 6.38 0.66
CA ASP A 145 -6.00 6.35 1.80
C ASP A 145 -7.35 7.00 1.47
N SER A 146 -7.50 7.63 0.29
CA SER A 146 -8.80 8.06 -0.22
C SER A 146 -9.64 6.92 -0.77
N ASP A 147 -9.06 5.74 -1.00
CA ASP A 147 -9.78 4.51 -1.36
C ASP A 147 -10.41 3.86 -0.11
N PHE A 148 -11.26 2.85 -0.34
CA PHE A 148 -11.93 2.16 0.76
C PHE A 148 -10.94 1.36 1.61
N LYS A 149 -11.01 1.52 2.92
CA LYS A 149 -10.14 0.81 3.87
C LYS A 149 -10.10 -0.71 3.67
N LYS A 150 -11.25 -1.33 3.33
CA LYS A 150 -11.33 -2.77 3.06
C LYS A 150 -10.68 -3.17 1.72
N ALA A 151 -10.36 -2.21 0.84
CA ALA A 151 -9.63 -2.47 -0.42
C ALA A 151 -8.11 -2.36 -0.24
N HIS A 152 -7.63 -1.70 0.81
CA HIS A 152 -6.20 -1.45 1.01
C HIS A 152 -5.37 -2.73 1.08
N SER A 153 -5.87 -3.79 1.74
CA SER A 153 -5.15 -5.07 1.80
C SER A 153 -4.98 -5.69 0.41
N PHE A 154 -5.99 -5.59 -0.44
CA PHE A 154 -5.92 -6.10 -1.80
C PHE A 154 -4.88 -5.31 -2.61
N THR A 155 -4.94 -3.99 -2.56
CA THR A 155 -3.96 -3.12 -3.22
C THR A 155 -2.55 -3.39 -2.70
N LEU A 156 -2.37 -3.60 -1.39
CA LEU A 156 -1.08 -3.90 -0.78
C LEU A 156 -0.42 -5.16 -1.38
N PHE A 157 -1.17 -6.25 -1.54
CA PHE A 157 -0.64 -7.49 -2.10
C PHE A 157 -0.54 -7.46 -3.63
N HIS A 158 -1.37 -6.67 -4.30
CA HIS A 158 -1.21 -6.38 -5.72
C HIS A 158 0.14 -5.69 -5.99
N GLU A 159 0.43 -4.61 -5.25
CA GLU A 159 1.70 -3.87 -5.35
C GLU A 159 2.90 -4.70 -4.89
N LEU A 160 2.72 -5.59 -3.92
CA LEU A 160 3.75 -6.58 -3.58
C LEU A 160 4.07 -7.48 -4.77
N GLY A 161 3.08 -7.85 -5.57
CA GLY A 161 3.27 -8.62 -6.79
C GLY A 161 4.28 -7.97 -7.74
N HIS A 162 4.17 -6.67 -7.97
CA HIS A 162 5.12 -5.90 -8.79
C HIS A 162 6.53 -5.90 -8.17
N ILE A 163 6.65 -5.70 -6.84
CA ILE A 163 7.94 -5.75 -6.13
C ILE A 163 8.62 -7.13 -6.32
N LEU A 164 7.86 -8.22 -6.16
CA LEU A 164 8.40 -9.59 -6.27
C LEU A 164 8.89 -9.91 -7.68
N ARG A 165 8.23 -9.37 -8.70
CA ARG A 165 8.65 -9.52 -10.11
C ARG A 165 9.83 -8.65 -10.49
N LYS A 166 10.24 -7.74 -9.59
CA LYS A 166 11.30 -6.73 -9.84
C LYS A 166 11.00 -5.88 -11.08
N GLU A 167 9.75 -5.66 -11.33
CA GLU A 167 9.30 -4.84 -12.45
C GLU A 167 9.19 -3.39 -11.95
N SER A 168 10.27 -2.65 -12.15
CA SER A 168 10.18 -1.19 -12.18
C SER A 168 9.54 -0.88 -13.53
N SER A 169 8.34 -0.37 -13.53
CA SER A 169 7.55 -0.13 -14.75
C SER A 169 8.07 1.01 -15.63
N ILE A 170 9.35 1.30 -15.60
CA ILE A 170 9.98 2.30 -16.48
C ILE A 170 9.89 1.86 -17.95
N ASP A 171 9.96 0.55 -18.22
CA ASP A 171 10.01 0.02 -19.59
C ASP A 171 8.65 -0.44 -20.14
N VAL A 172 7.56 -0.33 -19.37
CA VAL A 172 6.25 -0.95 -19.72
C VAL A 172 5.16 0.09 -20.04
N TRP A 173 5.52 1.37 -20.16
CA TRP A 173 4.60 2.48 -20.36
C TRP A 173 3.76 2.42 -21.64
N GLU A 174 4.29 1.83 -22.70
CA GLU A 174 3.57 1.70 -23.98
C GLU A 174 2.67 0.47 -24.06
N TYR A 175 2.87 -0.52 -23.15
CA TYR A 175 2.04 -1.74 -23.10
C TYR A 175 1.83 -2.13 -21.65
N GLN A 176 0.69 -1.75 -21.04
CA GLN A 176 0.24 -2.42 -19.83
C GLN A 176 0.23 -3.93 -20.11
N ASN A 177 1.10 -4.67 -19.45
CA ASN A 177 1.11 -6.11 -19.62
C ASN A 177 -0.08 -6.68 -18.82
N ILE A 178 -1.23 -6.77 -19.48
CA ILE A 178 -2.49 -7.30 -18.92
C ILE A 178 -2.26 -8.63 -18.19
N ALA A 179 -1.30 -9.45 -18.65
CA ALA A 179 -0.95 -10.69 -17.99
C ALA A 179 -0.31 -10.50 -16.63
N ILE A 180 0.49 -9.44 -16.46
CA ILE A 180 1.12 -9.10 -15.18
C ILE A 180 0.09 -8.56 -14.19
N GLU A 181 -0.75 -7.63 -14.62
CA GLU A 181 -1.83 -7.09 -13.79
C GLU A 181 -2.76 -8.20 -13.30
N LYS A 182 -3.18 -9.09 -14.22
CA LYS A 182 -3.98 -10.26 -13.88
C LYS A 182 -3.27 -11.18 -12.89
N TRP A 183 -1.98 -11.40 -13.07
CA TRP A 183 -1.17 -12.19 -12.15
C TRP A 183 -1.10 -11.55 -10.75
N CYS A 184 -0.90 -10.23 -10.65
CA CYS A 184 -0.89 -9.49 -9.39
C CYS A 184 -2.27 -9.52 -8.70
N ASP A 185 -3.37 -9.38 -9.46
CA ASP A 185 -4.73 -9.51 -8.94
C ASP A 185 -5.02 -10.92 -8.42
N GLU A 186 -4.62 -11.96 -9.15
CA GLU A 186 -4.75 -13.34 -8.73
C GLU A 186 -3.90 -13.62 -7.48
N LEU A 187 -2.67 -13.10 -7.42
CA LEU A 187 -1.80 -13.19 -6.25
C LEU A 187 -2.46 -12.58 -5.02
N ALA A 188 -2.91 -11.34 -5.10
CA ALA A 188 -3.57 -10.64 -4.01
C ALA A 188 -4.81 -11.41 -3.52
N GLY A 189 -5.64 -11.88 -4.43
CA GLY A 189 -6.80 -12.71 -4.12
C GLY A 189 -6.45 -14.02 -3.42
N ASN A 190 -5.37 -14.70 -3.85
CA ASN A 190 -4.91 -15.95 -3.24
C ASN A 190 -4.27 -15.76 -1.87
N VAL A 191 -3.51 -14.67 -1.66
CA VAL A 191 -2.93 -14.35 -0.35
C VAL A 191 -4.02 -14.03 0.66
N LEU A 192 -5.00 -13.21 0.29
CA LEU A 192 -6.06 -12.76 1.20
C LEU A 192 -7.14 -13.80 1.45
N MET A 193 -7.50 -14.56 0.41
CA MET A 193 -8.57 -15.56 0.44
C MET A 193 -8.10 -16.87 -0.19
N PRO A 194 -7.30 -17.68 0.55
CA PRO A 194 -6.83 -18.97 0.06
C PRO A 194 -8.00 -19.92 -0.29
N ALA A 195 -7.90 -20.57 -1.45
CA ALA A 195 -8.98 -21.41 -1.97
C ALA A 195 -9.38 -22.56 -1.03
N ASN A 196 -8.41 -23.15 -0.32
CA ASN A 196 -8.66 -24.20 0.68
C ASN A 196 -9.48 -23.71 1.89
N GLN A 197 -9.31 -22.47 2.33
CA GLN A 197 -10.11 -21.89 3.42
C GLN A 197 -11.54 -21.58 2.96
N LEU A 198 -11.72 -21.21 1.68
CA LEU A 198 -13.05 -20.97 1.10
C LEU A 198 -13.88 -22.26 0.88
N GLN A 199 -13.26 -23.43 0.87
CA GLN A 199 -13.98 -24.70 0.78
C GLN A 199 -14.88 -24.99 2.00
N ASN A 200 -14.61 -24.38 3.13
CA ASN A 200 -15.36 -24.55 4.36
C ASN A 200 -16.74 -23.85 4.36
N PHE A 201 -17.02 -23.04 3.34
CA PHE A 201 -18.28 -22.32 3.25
C PHE A 201 -19.26 -23.04 2.32
N VAL A 202 -20.52 -23.18 2.77
CA VAL A 202 -21.61 -23.71 1.95
C VAL A 202 -22.11 -22.59 1.03
N LEU A 203 -22.07 -22.83 -0.28
CA LEU A 203 -22.33 -21.80 -1.30
C LEU A 203 -23.53 -22.13 -2.22
N SER A 204 -24.39 -23.05 -1.80
CA SER A 204 -25.49 -23.56 -2.64
C SER A 204 -26.60 -22.54 -2.97
N ASN A 205 -26.83 -21.53 -2.10
CA ASN A 205 -27.78 -20.43 -2.33
C ASN A 205 -27.24 -19.16 -1.69
N ILE A 206 -26.11 -18.69 -2.17
CA ILE A 206 -25.40 -17.56 -1.56
C ILE A 206 -26.15 -16.24 -1.78
N SER A 207 -26.38 -15.52 -0.70
CA SER A 207 -26.94 -14.17 -0.67
C SER A 207 -25.86 -13.11 -0.49
N LEU A 208 -26.21 -11.83 -0.65
CA LEU A 208 -25.34 -10.70 -0.32
C LEU A 208 -24.86 -10.74 1.14
N ASN A 209 -25.73 -11.15 2.09
CA ASN A 209 -25.35 -11.24 3.50
C ASN A 209 -24.30 -12.34 3.73
N ASP A 210 -24.39 -13.47 3.03
CA ASP A 210 -23.37 -14.52 3.09
C ASP A 210 -22.04 -14.05 2.54
N VAL A 211 -22.04 -13.33 1.41
CA VAL A 211 -20.82 -12.71 0.87
C VAL A 211 -20.20 -11.73 1.87
N LYS A 212 -21.02 -10.92 2.55
CA LYS A 212 -20.54 -10.00 3.60
C LYS A 212 -19.97 -10.75 4.80
N ALA A 213 -20.59 -11.84 5.23
CA ALA A 213 -20.10 -12.67 6.34
C ALA A 213 -18.74 -13.31 5.98
N ILE A 214 -18.62 -13.91 4.79
CA ILE A 214 -17.36 -14.46 4.29
C ILE A 214 -16.31 -13.35 4.18
N ALA A 215 -16.62 -12.20 3.58
CA ALA A 215 -15.72 -11.07 3.46
C ALA A 215 -15.20 -10.58 4.82
N ASN A 216 -16.05 -10.55 5.84
CA ASN A 216 -15.64 -10.17 7.21
C ASN A 216 -14.68 -11.20 7.83
N THR A 217 -14.89 -12.50 7.60
CA THR A 217 -13.96 -13.56 8.05
C THR A 217 -12.56 -13.38 7.46
N PHE A 218 -12.48 -13.01 6.18
CA PHE A 218 -11.21 -12.76 5.49
C PHE A 218 -10.73 -11.30 5.61
N LYS A 219 -11.48 -10.43 6.29
CA LYS A 219 -11.18 -8.98 6.48
C LYS A 219 -10.97 -8.23 5.15
N VAL A 220 -11.69 -8.63 4.12
CA VAL A 220 -11.68 -8.03 2.77
C VAL A 220 -12.98 -7.27 2.48
N SER A 221 -13.04 -6.57 1.34
CA SER A 221 -14.30 -5.97 0.89
C SER A 221 -15.27 -7.04 0.39
N PRO A 222 -16.60 -6.85 0.54
CA PRO A 222 -17.61 -7.75 -0.04
C PRO A 222 -17.43 -7.91 -1.56
N TYR A 223 -17.05 -6.85 -2.25
CA TYR A 223 -16.77 -6.89 -3.69
C TYR A 223 -15.58 -7.80 -4.03
N ALA A 224 -14.46 -7.66 -3.30
CA ALA A 224 -13.29 -8.54 -3.48
C ALA A 224 -13.64 -10.02 -3.21
N CYS A 225 -14.44 -10.28 -2.18
CA CYS A 225 -14.94 -11.61 -1.89
C CYS A 225 -15.81 -12.16 -3.04
N LEU A 226 -16.75 -11.37 -3.54
CA LEU A 226 -17.63 -11.74 -4.65
C LEU A 226 -16.84 -12.09 -5.92
N VAL A 227 -15.87 -11.25 -6.29
CA VAL A 227 -14.96 -11.50 -7.43
C VAL A 227 -14.19 -12.80 -7.22
N ARG A 228 -13.68 -13.01 -6.01
CA ARG A 228 -12.91 -14.22 -5.68
C ARG A 228 -13.75 -15.50 -5.78
N LEU A 229 -14.97 -15.49 -5.28
CA LEU A 229 -15.89 -16.62 -5.39
C LEU A 229 -16.21 -16.94 -6.85
N ARG A 230 -16.33 -15.91 -7.70
CA ARG A 230 -16.53 -16.08 -9.14
C ARG A 230 -15.30 -16.65 -9.84
N GLN A 231 -14.10 -16.16 -9.54
CA GLN A 231 -12.83 -16.67 -10.07
C GLN A 231 -12.64 -18.16 -9.75
N LEU A 232 -13.01 -18.57 -8.54
CA LEU A 232 -12.95 -19.97 -8.10
C LEU A 232 -14.13 -20.82 -8.59
N GLN A 233 -14.99 -20.27 -9.45
CA GLN A 233 -16.18 -20.94 -10.00
C GLN A 233 -17.15 -21.48 -8.92
N LYS A 234 -17.14 -20.84 -7.73
CA LYS A 234 -18.02 -21.20 -6.61
C LYS A 234 -19.44 -20.67 -6.77
N ILE A 235 -19.62 -19.66 -7.60
CA ILE A 235 -20.90 -19.04 -7.93
C ILE A 235 -21.07 -18.91 -9.44
N SER A 236 -22.31 -18.96 -9.92
CA SER A 236 -22.62 -18.72 -11.32
C SER A 236 -22.46 -17.27 -11.73
N GLN A 237 -22.42 -16.98 -13.03
CA GLN A 237 -22.40 -15.61 -13.54
C GLN A 237 -23.67 -14.83 -13.16
N GLN A 238 -24.81 -15.50 -13.12
CA GLN A 238 -26.09 -14.87 -12.76
C GLN A 238 -26.11 -14.44 -11.30
N ILE A 239 -25.66 -15.31 -10.38
CA ILE A 239 -25.54 -14.98 -8.95
C ILE A 239 -24.54 -13.83 -8.74
N TYR A 240 -23.41 -13.87 -9.45
CA TYR A 240 -22.43 -12.79 -9.41
C TYR A 240 -23.06 -11.45 -9.79
N GLN A 241 -23.75 -11.37 -10.92
CA GLN A 241 -24.37 -10.13 -11.42
C GLN A 241 -25.47 -9.61 -10.47
N SER A 242 -26.30 -10.52 -9.93
CA SER A 242 -27.33 -10.13 -8.95
C SER A 242 -26.73 -9.47 -7.71
N ILE A 243 -25.76 -10.14 -7.08
CA ILE A 243 -25.13 -9.63 -5.86
C ILE A 243 -24.29 -8.37 -6.15
N GLU A 244 -23.66 -8.30 -7.32
CA GLU A 244 -22.92 -7.11 -7.74
C GLU A 244 -23.83 -5.88 -7.85
N ALA A 245 -25.03 -6.03 -8.40
CA ALA A 245 -26.04 -4.96 -8.50
C ALA A 245 -26.45 -4.50 -7.10
N GLU A 246 -26.79 -5.44 -6.20
CA GLU A 246 -27.15 -5.12 -4.81
C GLU A 246 -26.00 -4.37 -4.06
N LEU A 247 -24.74 -4.78 -4.27
CA LEU A 247 -23.57 -4.11 -3.69
C LEU A 247 -23.40 -2.69 -4.21
N LYS A 248 -23.66 -2.45 -5.49
CA LYS A 248 -23.60 -1.11 -6.09
C LYS A 248 -24.65 -0.19 -5.49
N ASP A 249 -25.89 -0.68 -5.39
CA ASP A 249 -27.00 0.10 -4.81
C ASP A 249 -26.72 0.47 -3.34
N GLU A 250 -26.28 -0.49 -2.52
CA GLU A 250 -25.91 -0.20 -1.13
C GLU A 250 -24.77 0.81 -1.03
N PHE A 251 -23.81 0.71 -1.93
CA PHE A 251 -22.68 1.61 -1.97
C PHE A 251 -23.10 3.05 -2.31
N GLU A 252 -23.96 3.23 -3.29
CA GLU A 252 -24.49 4.55 -3.66
C GLU A 252 -25.28 5.16 -2.50
N GLN A 253 -26.13 4.38 -1.84
CA GLN A 253 -26.86 4.81 -0.65
C GLN A 253 -25.93 5.24 0.50
N LEU A 254 -24.85 4.47 0.74
CA LEU A 254 -23.85 4.82 1.76
C LEU A 254 -23.13 6.12 1.41
N GLN A 255 -22.77 6.32 0.14
CA GLN A 255 -22.16 7.57 -0.32
C GLN A 255 -23.06 8.78 -0.14
N MET A 256 -24.35 8.67 -0.43
CA MET A 256 -25.32 9.74 -0.19
C MET A 256 -25.38 10.10 1.30
N LYS A 257 -25.52 9.09 2.18
CA LYS A 257 -25.53 9.30 3.63
C LYS A 257 -24.23 9.97 4.17
N LEU A 258 -23.07 9.58 3.63
CA LEU A 258 -21.79 10.18 4.03
C LEU A 258 -21.65 11.64 3.58
N ARG A 259 -22.22 12.02 2.43
CA ARG A 259 -22.26 13.43 1.98
C ARG A 259 -23.15 14.30 2.85
N GLU A 260 -24.23 13.74 3.41
CA GLU A 260 -25.17 14.44 4.28
C GLU A 260 -24.66 14.56 5.72
N SER A 261 -23.77 13.65 6.16
CA SER A 261 -23.23 13.66 7.51
C SER A 261 -22.23 14.80 7.70
N LYS A 262 -22.57 15.74 8.58
CA LYS A 262 -21.68 16.82 9.02
C LYS A 262 -20.86 16.35 10.22
N GLY A 263 -19.56 16.16 10.03
CA GLY A 263 -18.61 15.86 11.09
C GLY A 263 -18.13 14.40 11.09
N GLY A 264 -16.85 14.21 11.35
CA GLY A 264 -16.20 12.93 11.54
C GLY A 264 -15.64 12.84 12.96
N PRO A 265 -15.10 11.68 13.36
CA PRO A 265 -14.45 11.51 14.66
C PRO A 265 -13.29 12.50 14.81
N ALA A 266 -12.97 12.88 16.04
CA ALA A 266 -11.86 13.76 16.35
C ALA A 266 -10.57 13.21 15.71
N ARG A 267 -9.80 14.12 15.10
CA ARG A 267 -8.56 13.78 14.41
C ARG A 267 -7.47 13.43 15.41
N ASN A 268 -6.93 12.21 15.35
CA ASN A 268 -5.75 11.81 16.11
C ASN A 268 -4.51 11.90 15.22
N ARG A 269 -3.77 13.00 15.32
CA ARG A 269 -2.59 13.25 14.48
C ARG A 269 -1.46 12.26 14.71
N ALA A 270 -1.26 11.77 15.93
CA ALA A 270 -0.22 10.79 16.24
C ALA A 270 -0.49 9.45 15.52
N ALA A 271 -1.72 8.96 15.63
CA ALA A 271 -2.14 7.74 14.92
C ALA A 271 -2.06 7.90 13.39
N GLU A 272 -2.38 9.08 12.87
CA GLU A 272 -2.25 9.38 11.43
C GLU A 272 -0.79 9.29 10.96
N VAL A 273 0.17 9.84 11.71
CA VAL A 273 1.58 9.78 11.36
C VAL A 273 2.05 8.33 11.26
N ILE A 274 1.76 7.50 12.26
CA ILE A 274 2.14 6.09 12.24
C ILE A 274 1.48 5.35 11.06
N THR A 275 0.20 5.61 10.83
CA THR A 275 -0.52 5.00 9.70
C THR A 275 0.06 5.42 8.36
N GLN A 276 0.34 6.70 8.17
CA GLN A 276 0.83 7.28 6.92
C GLN A 276 2.25 6.84 6.62
N TYR A 277 3.18 7.07 7.53
CA TYR A 277 4.62 6.85 7.30
C TYR A 277 5.09 5.43 7.62
N GLY A 278 4.32 4.65 8.40
CA GLY A 278 4.65 3.30 8.82
C GLY A 278 5.72 3.22 9.92
N HIS A 279 5.94 1.99 10.39
CA HIS A 279 6.84 1.73 11.50
C HIS A 279 8.33 1.86 11.14
N ILE A 280 8.73 1.53 9.90
CA ILE A 280 10.14 1.67 9.48
C ILE A 280 10.59 3.12 9.61
N TYR A 281 9.82 4.05 9.04
CA TYR A 281 10.14 5.47 9.07
C TYR A 281 10.08 6.02 10.49
N THR A 282 8.97 5.79 11.19
CA THR A 282 8.75 6.33 12.52
C THR A 282 9.78 5.83 13.53
N LYS A 283 10.05 4.52 13.57
CA LYS A 283 11.06 3.94 14.46
C LYS A 283 12.48 4.42 14.14
N THR A 284 12.85 4.49 12.85
CA THR A 284 14.19 5.00 12.47
C THR A 284 14.38 6.45 12.91
N LEU A 285 13.37 7.30 12.75
CA LEU A 285 13.47 8.69 13.19
C LEU A 285 13.58 8.84 14.71
N PHE A 286 12.83 8.02 15.48
CA PHE A 286 12.96 8.04 16.95
C PHE A 286 14.31 7.49 17.41
N GLN A 287 14.81 6.44 16.78
CA GLN A 287 16.13 5.90 17.06
C GLN A 287 17.23 6.95 16.79
N ALA A 288 17.14 7.65 15.66
CA ALA A 288 18.06 8.74 15.35
C ALA A 288 17.94 9.91 16.33
N TYR A 289 16.74 10.20 16.84
CA TYR A 289 16.56 11.20 17.90
C TYR A 289 17.17 10.76 19.23
N ASP A 290 16.95 9.52 19.64
CA ASP A 290 17.48 8.97 20.89
C ASP A 290 19.02 8.88 20.84
N ASN A 291 19.61 8.59 19.68
CA ASN A 291 21.06 8.60 19.42
C ASN A 291 21.63 10.03 19.21
N LYS A 292 20.80 11.08 19.30
CA LYS A 292 21.20 12.48 19.11
C LYS A 292 21.68 12.85 17.69
N GLU A 293 21.40 12.03 16.70
CA GLU A 293 21.69 12.32 15.29
C GLU A 293 20.76 13.41 14.73
N ILE A 294 19.55 13.50 15.27
CA ILE A 294 18.59 14.56 14.94
C ILE A 294 18.00 15.19 16.21
N GLY A 295 17.78 16.49 16.18
CA GLY A 295 17.11 17.19 17.28
C GLY A 295 15.60 17.17 17.18
N LEU A 296 14.90 17.50 18.29
CA LEU A 296 13.43 17.54 18.39
C LEU A 296 12.79 18.41 17.29
N HIS A 297 13.38 19.55 16.97
CA HIS A 297 12.86 20.44 15.92
C HIS A 297 12.86 19.75 14.53
N LYS A 298 13.97 19.05 14.18
CA LYS A 298 14.08 18.29 12.94
C LYS A 298 13.07 17.14 12.91
N LEU A 299 12.94 16.41 14.03
CA LEU A 299 11.97 15.33 14.18
C LEU A 299 10.52 15.82 13.99
N THR A 300 10.15 16.94 14.62
CA THR A 300 8.84 17.59 14.48
C THR A 300 8.54 17.92 13.01
N ARG A 301 9.53 18.48 12.29
CA ARG A 301 9.39 18.81 10.86
C ARG A 301 9.26 17.58 9.97
N LEU A 302 10.01 16.50 10.28
CA LEU A 302 9.98 15.26 9.50
C LEU A 302 8.63 14.52 9.63
N PHE A 303 7.96 14.67 10.78
CA PHE A 303 6.57 14.20 10.97
C PHE A 303 5.51 15.21 10.51
N GLU A 304 5.92 16.37 9.99
CA GLU A 304 5.02 17.44 9.55
C GLU A 304 4.04 17.89 10.67
N LEU A 305 4.54 17.94 11.88
CA LEU A 305 3.77 18.38 13.05
C LEU A 305 3.89 19.88 13.25
N LYS A 306 2.78 20.48 13.70
CA LYS A 306 2.78 21.91 14.11
C LYS A 306 3.34 22.13 15.51
N GLN A 307 3.17 21.13 16.40
CA GLN A 307 3.56 21.21 17.80
C GLN A 307 4.48 20.05 18.18
N PRO A 308 5.62 20.31 18.83
CA PRO A 308 6.54 19.27 19.29
C PRO A 308 5.93 18.28 20.29
N ALA A 309 4.90 18.69 21.03
CA ALA A 309 4.22 17.81 22.00
C ALA A 309 3.70 16.52 21.35
N HIS A 310 3.16 16.59 20.14
CA HIS A 310 2.66 15.42 19.43
C HIS A 310 3.74 14.40 19.06
N VAL A 311 5.02 14.78 19.08
CA VAL A 311 6.13 13.82 18.89
C VAL A 311 6.13 12.76 19.98
N PHE A 312 5.91 13.17 21.24
CA PHE A 312 5.92 12.25 22.38
C PHE A 312 4.66 11.36 22.40
N GLU A 313 3.51 11.85 21.90
CA GLU A 313 2.32 11.04 21.70
C GLU A 313 2.58 9.91 20.68
N ILE A 314 3.26 10.23 19.55
CA ILE A 314 3.64 9.21 18.55
C ILE A 314 4.57 8.18 19.19
N LYS A 315 5.59 8.63 19.96
CA LYS A 315 6.54 7.74 20.62
C LYS A 315 5.84 6.76 21.58
N GLY A 316 4.82 7.20 22.28
CA GLY A 316 4.03 6.36 23.20
C GLY A 316 3.12 5.34 22.51
N MET A 317 2.92 5.45 21.18
CA MET A 317 2.08 4.54 20.39
C MET A 317 2.88 3.50 19.57
N LEU A 318 4.22 3.60 19.53
CA LEU A 318 5.13 2.72 18.78
C LEU A 318 5.63 1.54 19.59
#